data_d766a9dbb66ee426b7d3d351d9124285
#
_entry.id   d766a9dbb66ee426b7d3d351d9124285
#
_cell.length_a   1.000
_cell.length_b   1.000
_cell.length_c   1.000
_cell.angle_alpha   90.00
_cell.angle_beta   90.00
_cell.angle_gamma   90.00
#
_symmetry.space_group_name_H-M   'P 1'
#
loop_
_entity.id
_entity.type
_entity.pdbx_description
1 polymer ?
#
loop_
_entity_poly.entity_id
_entity_poly.type
_entity_poly.pdbx_seq_one_letter_code
_entity_poly.pdbx_strand_id
1 'polypeptide(L)'
;MATSAQLRKQILQGSWDAALAALYGADPAVLQRQRGRYAAALEQFELYFGPGRQVQVYSAPGRAELGGNHTDHQGGYGLAAAVTLDLVAVAARNTDGYVRVKSRGFNKLDVIDLATAEPQAGESTHSASLIRGIAEGFRAVGKQIGGFDAYTASDVLRGSGLSSSAAFEMGMASIWNEEYSTGLTPAELAGICQYAENTYFGKPSGLLDQLTSAVGGIIFADFADPRIPKIEKLHADGLLPEGMFLCVTDTRGSHSELTSEFAAIRQEMEQVAACFGKPLLGQVEENAFWMALPVLRSCCGDRAVLRAIHYFEENARTLAQRDALYAKQFPVFAGLVKQSGQASFALCQNVYCTADVRHQGLSIALALSQRILQGSEGAWRMQGGGFAGTIQAYVPGRLLERYHTAIEQVFGQGSCYVLRLREQGAVRVI
;
A
#
# COMPACT_ATOMS: atom_id res chain seq x y z
N MET A 1 7.88 29.25 -10.71
CA MET A 1 8.10 28.32 -9.58
C MET A 1 8.68 29.11 -8.41
N ALA A 2 8.30 28.78 -7.18
CA ALA A 2 8.76 29.47 -5.97
C ALA A 2 9.96 28.72 -5.36
N THR A 3 10.77 29.43 -4.57
CA THR A 3 11.87 28.80 -3.83
C THR A 3 11.34 28.07 -2.61
N SER A 4 12.12 27.10 -2.09
CA SER A 4 11.81 26.37 -0.85
C SER A 4 11.47 27.30 0.32
N ALA A 5 12.25 28.37 0.52
CA ALA A 5 12.00 29.37 1.57
C ALA A 5 10.67 30.13 1.37
N GLN A 6 10.33 30.48 0.12
CA GLN A 6 9.06 31.14 -0.19
C GLN A 6 7.86 30.22 0.07
N LEU A 7 7.94 28.95 -0.38
CA LEU A 7 6.89 27.95 -0.13
C LEU A 7 6.73 27.66 1.35
N ARG A 8 7.83 27.54 2.10
CA ARG A 8 7.80 27.34 3.55
C ARG A 8 7.04 28.47 4.25
N LYS A 9 7.30 29.73 3.89
CA LYS A 9 6.58 30.87 4.44
C LYS A 9 5.09 30.81 4.12
N GLN A 10 4.73 30.56 2.86
CA GLN A 10 3.33 30.45 2.41
C GLN A 10 2.56 29.34 3.13
N ILE A 11 3.19 28.15 3.31
CA ILE A 11 2.57 27.01 4.01
C ILE A 11 2.29 27.37 5.47
N LEU A 12 3.26 27.95 6.18
CA LEU A 12 3.09 28.35 7.58
C LEU A 12 2.02 29.43 7.76
N GLN A 13 1.81 30.27 6.76
CA GLN A 13 0.76 31.29 6.73
C GLN A 13 -0.62 30.73 6.31
N GLY A 14 -0.74 29.45 5.98
CA GLY A 14 -1.99 28.82 5.59
C GLY A 14 -2.40 29.03 4.14
N SER A 15 -1.52 29.58 3.28
CA SER A 15 -1.84 29.82 1.86
C SER A 15 -2.16 28.53 1.08
N TRP A 16 -1.78 27.37 1.61
CA TRP A 16 -1.99 26.06 0.98
C TRP A 16 -3.03 25.19 1.69
N ASP A 17 -3.81 25.77 2.61
CA ASP A 17 -4.79 25.01 3.41
C ASP A 17 -5.86 24.32 2.59
N ALA A 18 -6.31 24.92 1.50
CA ALA A 18 -7.26 24.29 0.60
C ALA A 18 -6.70 23.02 -0.04
N ALA A 19 -5.44 23.07 -0.49
CA ALA A 19 -4.76 21.90 -1.05
C ALA A 19 -4.52 20.82 0.02
N LEU A 20 -4.08 21.22 1.22
CA LEU A 20 -3.89 20.29 2.34
C LEU A 20 -5.23 19.71 2.82
N ALA A 21 -6.30 20.48 2.87
CA ALA A 21 -7.62 20.02 3.24
C ALA A 21 -8.16 18.98 2.26
N ALA A 22 -7.89 19.14 0.97
CA ALA A 22 -8.26 18.16 -0.05
C ALA A 22 -7.57 16.81 0.16
N LEU A 23 -6.35 16.78 0.71
CA LEU A 23 -5.58 15.56 0.96
C LEU A 23 -5.89 14.94 2.32
N TYR A 24 -6.07 15.75 3.38
CA TYR A 24 -6.08 15.28 4.76
C TYR A 24 -7.36 15.58 5.53
N GLY A 25 -8.30 16.31 4.92
CA GLY A 25 -9.50 16.83 5.58
C GLY A 25 -9.29 18.22 6.19
N ALA A 26 -10.41 18.90 6.46
CA ALA A 26 -10.43 20.32 6.88
C ALA A 26 -10.33 20.55 8.41
N ASP A 27 -10.01 19.50 9.19
CA ASP A 27 -9.83 19.62 10.63
C ASP A 27 -8.64 20.58 10.94
N PRO A 28 -8.83 21.63 11.75
CA PRO A 28 -7.79 22.63 12.02
C PRO A 28 -6.51 22.02 12.64
N ALA A 29 -6.63 21.03 13.54
CA ALA A 29 -5.48 20.39 14.16
C ALA A 29 -4.70 19.55 13.14
N VAL A 30 -5.41 18.86 12.23
CA VAL A 30 -4.80 18.14 11.12
C VAL A 30 -4.07 19.09 10.19
N LEU A 31 -4.70 20.20 9.80
CA LEU A 31 -4.07 21.20 8.92
C LEU A 31 -2.83 21.82 9.56
N GLN A 32 -2.88 22.17 10.83
CA GLN A 32 -1.72 22.71 11.56
C GLN A 32 -0.56 21.70 11.58
N ARG A 33 -0.84 20.43 11.86
CA ARG A 33 0.17 19.36 11.82
C ARG A 33 0.79 19.25 10.42
N GLN A 34 -0.04 19.26 9.37
CA GLN A 34 0.46 19.11 8.00
C GLN A 34 1.27 20.32 7.56
N ARG A 35 0.87 21.56 7.90
CA ARG A 35 1.71 22.76 7.66
C ARG A 35 3.11 22.58 8.25
N GLY A 36 3.20 22.16 9.50
CA GLY A 36 4.49 21.89 10.16
C GLY A 36 5.31 20.82 9.44
N ARG A 37 4.67 19.72 9.04
CA ARG A 37 5.32 18.60 8.34
C ARG A 37 5.89 19.01 6.97
N TYR A 38 5.11 19.73 6.16
CA TYR A 38 5.53 20.23 4.84
C TYR A 38 6.63 21.30 4.98
N ALA A 39 6.49 22.22 5.94
CA ALA A 39 7.51 23.23 6.23
C ALA A 39 8.84 22.60 6.65
N ALA A 40 8.80 21.56 7.49
CA ALA A 40 10.00 20.82 7.89
C ALA A 40 10.64 20.08 6.69
N ALA A 41 9.85 19.51 5.79
CA ALA A 41 10.40 18.87 4.59
C ALA A 41 11.13 19.86 3.68
N LEU A 42 10.57 21.06 3.49
CA LEU A 42 11.21 22.15 2.73
C LEU A 42 12.52 22.64 3.37
N GLU A 43 12.55 22.77 4.69
CA GLU A 43 13.75 23.11 5.44
C GLU A 43 14.85 22.07 5.31
N GLN A 44 14.49 20.80 5.43
CA GLN A 44 15.44 19.70 5.26
C GLN A 44 15.96 19.60 3.83
N PHE A 45 15.12 19.89 2.81
CA PHE A 45 15.60 19.97 1.43
C PHE A 45 16.71 21.03 1.30
N GLU A 46 16.52 22.24 1.85
CA GLU A 46 17.55 23.29 1.83
C GLU A 46 18.84 22.88 2.55
N LEU A 47 18.72 22.16 3.67
CA LEU A 47 19.88 21.67 4.42
C LEU A 47 20.77 20.72 3.60
N TYR A 48 20.17 19.84 2.80
CA TYR A 48 20.92 18.84 2.03
C TYR A 48 21.32 19.31 0.63
N PHE A 49 20.50 20.16 -0.01
CA PHE A 49 20.68 20.50 -1.42
C PHE A 49 20.89 22.00 -1.69
N GLY A 50 21.01 22.79 -0.62
CA GLY A 50 21.28 24.23 -0.69
C GLY A 50 20.03 25.10 -0.81
N PRO A 51 20.14 26.37 -0.37
CA PRO A 51 19.05 27.35 -0.40
C PRO A 51 18.82 27.91 -1.80
N GLY A 52 17.67 28.57 -1.98
CA GLY A 52 17.34 29.37 -3.19
C GLY A 52 16.91 28.56 -4.39
N ARG A 53 16.86 27.23 -4.29
CA ARG A 53 16.39 26.38 -5.39
C ARG A 53 14.87 26.47 -5.56
N GLN A 54 14.43 26.52 -6.81
CA GLN A 54 13.02 26.32 -7.15
C GLN A 54 12.65 24.86 -6.95
N VAL A 55 11.58 24.62 -6.21
CA VAL A 55 11.15 23.28 -5.85
C VAL A 55 9.67 23.07 -6.11
N GLN A 56 9.28 21.82 -6.24
CA GLN A 56 7.89 21.37 -6.20
C GLN A 56 7.72 20.36 -5.05
N VAL A 57 6.47 20.22 -4.58
CA VAL A 57 6.15 19.34 -3.45
C VAL A 57 5.13 18.32 -3.90
N TYR A 58 5.41 17.08 -3.61
CA TYR A 58 4.61 15.92 -4.00
C TYR A 58 4.12 15.18 -2.76
N SER A 59 2.99 14.51 -2.91
CA SER A 59 2.43 13.63 -1.90
C SER A 59 1.96 12.34 -2.54
N ALA A 60 2.40 11.20 -2.02
CA ALA A 60 2.00 9.86 -2.48
C ALA A 60 1.45 9.06 -1.30
N PRO A 61 0.17 8.63 -1.33
CA PRO A 61 -0.47 7.95 -0.22
C PRO A 61 -0.01 6.50 -0.05
N GLY A 62 -0.05 6.01 1.19
CA GLY A 62 -0.13 4.58 1.47
C GLY A 62 -1.52 4.04 1.15
N ARG A 63 -1.70 2.72 1.31
CA ARG A 63 -2.98 2.06 1.05
C ARG A 63 -3.39 1.11 2.17
N ALA A 64 -4.70 0.97 2.39
CA ALA A 64 -5.30 -0.12 3.15
C ALA A 64 -5.92 -1.13 2.17
N GLU A 65 -5.65 -2.43 2.35
CA GLU A 65 -6.28 -3.50 1.58
C GLU A 65 -7.65 -3.81 2.19
N LEU A 66 -8.73 -3.57 1.45
CA LEU A 66 -10.09 -3.78 1.94
C LEU A 66 -10.60 -5.20 1.66
N GLY A 67 -10.12 -5.85 0.61
CA GLY A 67 -10.47 -7.20 0.19
C GLY A 67 -9.54 -7.73 -0.89
N GLY A 68 -9.63 -9.02 -1.19
CA GLY A 68 -8.80 -9.66 -2.21
C GLY A 68 -7.41 -10.05 -1.70
N ASN A 69 -7.35 -10.55 -0.47
CA ASN A 69 -6.10 -10.98 0.11
C ASN A 69 -5.47 -12.15 -0.68
N HIS A 70 -4.30 -11.93 -1.28
CA HIS A 70 -3.57 -12.90 -2.11
C HIS A 70 -4.32 -13.40 -3.36
N THR A 71 -5.25 -12.61 -3.90
CA THR A 71 -5.97 -12.97 -5.14
C THR A 71 -5.36 -12.32 -6.39
N ASP A 72 -4.74 -11.16 -6.28
CA ASP A 72 -4.19 -10.36 -7.38
C ASP A 72 -3.12 -11.11 -8.18
N HIS A 73 -2.18 -11.77 -7.52
CA HIS A 73 -1.13 -12.55 -8.16
C HIS A 73 -1.62 -13.89 -8.76
N GLN A 74 -2.91 -14.22 -8.58
CA GLN A 74 -3.57 -15.41 -9.14
C GLN A 74 -4.61 -15.05 -10.22
N GLY A 75 -4.65 -13.79 -10.66
CA GLY A 75 -5.60 -13.33 -11.67
C GLY A 75 -7.01 -13.09 -11.12
N GLY A 76 -7.13 -12.80 -9.84
CA GLY A 76 -8.40 -12.51 -9.16
C GLY A 76 -8.67 -11.02 -9.00
N TYR A 77 -9.57 -10.68 -8.07
CA TYR A 77 -9.97 -9.32 -7.76
C TYR A 77 -9.24 -8.77 -6.55
N GLY A 78 -8.92 -7.48 -6.59
CA GLY A 78 -8.38 -6.73 -5.46
C GLY A 78 -9.24 -5.52 -5.12
N LEU A 79 -9.36 -5.20 -3.84
CA LEU A 79 -10.07 -4.01 -3.34
C LEU A 79 -9.18 -3.31 -2.31
N ALA A 80 -8.78 -2.08 -2.59
CA ALA A 80 -7.92 -1.31 -1.70
C ALA A 80 -8.28 0.17 -1.70
N ALA A 81 -7.92 0.89 -0.64
CA ALA A 81 -8.19 2.31 -0.48
C ALA A 81 -6.92 3.09 -0.19
N ALA A 82 -6.75 4.24 -0.84
CA ALA A 82 -5.73 5.20 -0.46
C ALA A 82 -6.06 5.82 0.91
N VAL A 83 -5.04 6.05 1.73
CA VAL A 83 -5.20 6.57 3.09
C VAL A 83 -4.42 7.86 3.28
N THR A 84 -4.76 8.62 4.34
CA THR A 84 -4.13 9.91 4.63
C THR A 84 -2.71 9.85 5.17
N LEU A 85 -2.18 8.65 5.49
CA LEU A 85 -0.74 8.48 5.70
C LEU A 85 -0.04 8.43 4.35
N ASP A 86 0.95 9.29 4.16
CA ASP A 86 1.61 9.44 2.87
C ASP A 86 3.11 9.71 3.00
N LEU A 87 3.78 9.67 1.86
CA LEU A 87 5.10 10.20 1.66
C LEU A 87 4.98 11.61 1.09
N VAL A 88 5.63 12.59 1.71
CA VAL A 88 5.87 13.92 1.16
C VAL A 88 7.27 13.98 0.56
N ALA A 89 7.39 14.45 -0.67
CA ALA A 89 8.67 14.69 -1.33
C ALA A 89 8.78 16.15 -1.76
N VAL A 90 9.92 16.78 -1.46
CA VAL A 90 10.31 18.09 -2.00
C VAL A 90 11.38 17.84 -3.03
N ALA A 91 11.19 18.27 -4.28
CA ALA A 91 12.09 17.96 -5.37
C ALA A 91 12.44 19.19 -6.22
N ALA A 92 13.64 19.18 -6.79
CA ALA A 92 14.13 20.15 -7.76
C ALA A 92 14.91 19.46 -8.86
N ARG A 93 14.66 19.81 -10.14
CA ARG A 93 15.48 19.35 -11.27
C ARG A 93 16.94 19.71 -11.09
N ASN A 94 17.81 18.88 -11.63
CA ASN A 94 19.21 19.19 -11.88
C ASN A 94 19.58 18.85 -13.34
N THR A 95 20.79 19.20 -13.73
CA THR A 95 21.27 19.03 -15.12
C THR A 95 22.49 18.11 -15.22
N ASP A 96 22.88 17.47 -14.12
CA ASP A 96 24.10 16.67 -14.06
C ASP A 96 23.88 15.16 -14.31
N GLY A 97 22.62 14.76 -14.55
CA GLY A 97 22.28 13.38 -14.88
C GLY A 97 22.19 12.44 -13.67
N TYR A 98 22.23 12.97 -12.45
CA TYR A 98 22.10 12.18 -11.23
C TYR A 98 20.74 12.36 -10.58
N VAL A 99 20.25 11.31 -9.91
CA VAL A 99 19.16 11.42 -8.94
C VAL A 99 19.74 11.28 -7.55
N ARG A 100 19.45 12.26 -6.69
CA ARG A 100 19.85 12.23 -5.29
C ARG A 100 18.64 12.31 -4.40
N VAL A 101 18.47 11.32 -3.54
CA VAL A 101 17.31 11.25 -2.63
C VAL A 101 17.79 11.10 -1.19
N LYS A 102 17.39 12.05 -0.36
CA LYS A 102 17.58 11.99 1.09
C LYS A 102 16.24 11.69 1.75
N SER A 103 16.15 10.56 2.41
CA SER A 103 14.93 10.13 3.10
C SER A 103 15.06 10.34 4.61
N ARG A 104 13.99 10.87 5.24
CA ARG A 104 13.93 11.03 6.71
C ARG A 104 14.13 9.69 7.40
N GLY A 105 14.99 9.68 8.43
CA GLY A 105 15.30 8.48 9.21
C GLY A 105 16.37 7.57 8.61
N PHE A 106 16.97 7.95 7.48
CA PHE A 106 18.09 7.23 6.88
C PHE A 106 19.34 8.09 6.86
N ASN A 107 20.47 7.50 7.24
CA ASN A 107 21.74 8.23 7.26
C ASN A 107 22.32 8.42 5.85
N LYS A 108 22.10 7.43 4.96
CA LYS A 108 22.65 7.45 3.60
C LYS A 108 21.83 8.35 2.68
N LEU A 109 22.51 9.08 1.80
CA LEU A 109 21.99 9.73 0.62
C LEU A 109 22.03 8.71 -0.52
N ASP A 110 20.89 8.41 -1.15
CA ASP A 110 20.88 7.63 -2.37
C ASP A 110 21.33 8.51 -3.54
N VAL A 111 22.30 8.03 -4.30
CA VAL A 111 22.85 8.72 -5.47
C VAL A 111 22.85 7.74 -6.64
N ILE A 112 22.05 8.02 -7.66
CA ILE A 112 21.85 7.17 -8.83
C ILE A 112 22.34 7.92 -10.06
N ASP A 113 23.33 7.34 -10.73
CA ASP A 113 23.76 7.78 -12.06
C ASP A 113 22.77 7.25 -13.09
N LEU A 114 22.08 8.15 -13.78
CA LEU A 114 21.12 7.79 -14.82
C LEU A 114 21.79 7.24 -16.10
N ALA A 115 23.09 7.39 -16.27
CA ALA A 115 23.81 6.73 -17.36
C ALA A 115 23.92 5.21 -17.17
N THR A 116 23.76 4.72 -15.94
CA THR A 116 23.86 3.29 -15.59
C THR A 116 22.48 2.70 -15.41
N ALA A 117 22.03 1.90 -16.38
CA ALA A 117 20.71 1.27 -16.41
C ALA A 117 20.63 -0.02 -15.58
N GLU A 118 21.70 -0.81 -15.64
CA GLU A 118 21.74 -2.16 -15.07
C GLU A 118 21.61 -2.18 -13.54
N PRO A 119 20.96 -3.21 -12.97
CA PRO A 119 20.97 -3.43 -11.52
C PRO A 119 22.39 -3.49 -10.98
N GLN A 120 22.67 -2.74 -9.92
CA GLN A 120 24.01 -2.69 -9.34
C GLN A 120 24.15 -3.70 -8.20
N ALA A 121 25.31 -4.34 -8.13
CA ALA A 121 25.64 -5.23 -7.02
C ALA A 121 25.55 -4.49 -5.68
N GLY A 122 24.79 -5.07 -4.72
CA GLY A 122 24.58 -4.48 -3.40
C GLY A 122 23.47 -3.43 -3.31
N GLU A 123 22.77 -3.10 -4.41
CA GLU A 123 21.57 -2.24 -4.36
C GLU A 123 20.27 -3.04 -4.11
N SER A 124 20.23 -4.35 -4.35
CA SER A 124 19.07 -5.18 -4.09
C SER A 124 18.52 -4.96 -2.66
N THR A 125 17.20 -4.84 -2.53
CA THR A 125 16.49 -4.53 -1.29
C THR A 125 16.73 -3.12 -0.69
N HIS A 126 17.35 -2.21 -1.46
CA HIS A 126 17.56 -0.82 -1.07
C HIS A 126 16.77 0.14 -1.96
N SER A 127 16.47 1.34 -1.44
CA SER A 127 15.76 2.40 -2.18
C SER A 127 16.43 2.79 -3.50
N ALA A 128 17.75 2.70 -3.58
CA ALA A 128 18.53 2.99 -4.79
C ALA A 128 18.10 2.09 -5.97
N SER A 129 17.86 0.79 -5.72
CA SER A 129 17.41 -0.13 -6.77
C SER A 129 16.02 0.23 -7.30
N LEU A 130 15.10 0.64 -6.42
CA LEU A 130 13.77 1.11 -6.83
C LEU A 130 13.87 2.34 -7.72
N ILE A 131 14.67 3.34 -7.32
CA ILE A 131 14.86 4.57 -8.11
C ILE A 131 15.44 4.24 -9.49
N ARG A 132 16.45 3.38 -9.56
CA ARG A 132 17.06 2.92 -10.82
C ARG A 132 16.05 2.17 -11.69
N GLY A 133 15.30 1.24 -11.09
CA GLY A 133 14.27 0.47 -11.81
C GLY A 133 13.16 1.34 -12.37
N ILE A 134 12.70 2.36 -11.62
CA ILE A 134 11.70 3.33 -12.09
C ILE A 134 12.27 4.12 -13.28
N ALA A 135 13.52 4.60 -13.20
CA ALA A 135 14.16 5.31 -14.29
C ALA A 135 14.20 4.47 -15.58
N GLU A 136 14.57 3.18 -15.46
CA GLU A 136 14.58 2.27 -16.61
C GLU A 136 13.18 1.95 -17.12
N GLY A 137 12.18 1.85 -16.22
CA GLY A 137 10.80 1.71 -16.63
C GLY A 137 10.29 2.86 -17.49
N PHE A 138 10.65 4.11 -17.15
CA PHE A 138 10.35 5.28 -18.02
C PHE A 138 11.03 5.18 -19.39
N ARG A 139 12.29 4.76 -19.43
CA ARG A 139 13.03 4.58 -20.69
C ARG A 139 12.44 3.47 -21.54
N ALA A 140 12.07 2.34 -20.93
CA ALA A 140 11.47 1.21 -21.61
C ALA A 140 10.16 1.57 -22.34
N VAL A 141 9.41 2.55 -21.81
CA VAL A 141 8.21 3.09 -22.48
C VAL A 141 8.51 4.33 -23.35
N GLY A 142 9.77 4.57 -23.68
CA GLY A 142 10.20 5.62 -24.60
C GLY A 142 10.16 7.05 -24.06
N LYS A 143 10.12 7.24 -22.73
CA LYS A 143 10.07 8.57 -22.10
C LYS A 143 11.48 9.07 -21.78
N GLN A 144 11.73 10.33 -22.10
CA GLN A 144 12.96 11.01 -21.70
C GLN A 144 12.84 11.58 -20.31
N ILE A 145 13.78 11.23 -19.45
CA ILE A 145 13.89 11.71 -18.08
C ILE A 145 15.28 12.27 -17.80
N GLY A 146 15.43 13.02 -16.74
CA GLY A 146 16.70 13.59 -16.29
C GLY A 146 16.81 13.54 -14.78
N GLY A 147 17.88 14.17 -14.25
CA GLY A 147 18.20 14.16 -12.83
C GLY A 147 17.33 15.08 -11.99
N PHE A 148 17.20 14.73 -10.72
CA PHE A 148 16.60 15.60 -9.70
C PHE A 148 17.24 15.34 -8.33
N ASP A 149 17.12 16.32 -7.45
CA ASP A 149 17.44 16.17 -6.03
C ASP A 149 16.13 16.21 -5.23
N ALA A 150 15.93 15.28 -4.30
CA ALA A 150 14.73 15.21 -3.50
C ALA A 150 14.99 14.90 -2.03
N TYR A 151 14.23 15.55 -1.15
CA TYR A 151 14.08 15.15 0.25
C TYR A 151 12.72 14.51 0.45
N THR A 152 12.68 13.35 1.11
CA THR A 152 11.42 12.63 1.38
C THR A 152 11.18 12.43 2.87
N ALA A 153 9.91 12.57 3.28
CA ALA A 153 9.44 12.33 4.64
C ALA A 153 8.14 11.52 4.60
N SER A 154 8.23 10.26 5.01
CA SER A 154 7.09 9.35 5.04
C SER A 154 6.49 9.24 6.44
N ASP A 155 5.16 9.30 6.51
CA ASP A 155 4.37 8.88 7.66
C ASP A 155 3.75 7.49 7.43
N VAL A 156 3.91 6.92 6.22
CA VAL A 156 3.57 5.51 5.96
C VAL A 156 4.61 4.63 6.66
N LEU A 157 4.15 3.84 7.59
CA LEU A 157 5.01 3.01 8.41
C LEU A 157 5.62 1.87 7.59
N ARG A 158 6.89 1.59 7.84
CA ARG A 158 7.56 0.44 7.26
C ARG A 158 7.09 -0.85 7.92
N GLY A 159 6.88 -1.88 7.11
CA GLY A 159 6.44 -3.17 7.62
C GLY A 159 5.02 -3.17 8.19
N SER A 160 4.27 -2.07 8.04
CA SER A 160 2.91 -1.94 8.57
C SER A 160 1.82 -2.50 7.66
N GLY A 161 2.18 -3.10 6.53
CA GLY A 161 1.17 -3.52 5.55
C GLY A 161 0.41 -2.37 4.88
N LEU A 162 0.86 -1.09 5.04
CA LEU A 162 0.29 0.09 4.39
C LEU A 162 1.03 0.50 3.11
N SER A 163 1.92 -0.35 2.61
CA SER A 163 2.68 -0.18 1.36
C SER A 163 3.54 1.09 1.31
N SER A 164 4.47 1.19 2.27
CA SER A 164 5.46 2.28 2.25
C SER A 164 6.38 2.25 1.03
N SER A 165 6.65 1.06 0.44
CA SER A 165 7.38 0.95 -0.82
C SER A 165 6.61 1.57 -1.98
N ALA A 166 5.34 1.20 -2.18
CA ALA A 166 4.52 1.76 -3.25
C ALA A 166 4.36 3.30 -3.14
N ALA A 167 4.17 3.83 -1.92
CA ALA A 167 4.13 5.27 -1.70
C ALA A 167 5.46 5.95 -2.07
N PHE A 168 6.61 5.33 -1.77
CA PHE A 168 7.92 5.84 -2.17
C PHE A 168 8.11 5.79 -3.68
N GLU A 169 7.81 4.65 -4.30
CA GLU A 169 7.90 4.43 -5.74
C GLU A 169 7.04 5.43 -6.51
N MET A 170 5.78 5.57 -6.10
CA MET A 170 4.85 6.53 -6.70
C MET A 170 5.29 7.97 -6.50
N GLY A 171 5.90 8.30 -5.34
CA GLY A 171 6.51 9.61 -5.11
C GLY A 171 7.63 9.91 -6.12
N MET A 172 8.54 8.97 -6.35
CA MET A 172 9.63 9.13 -7.34
C MET A 172 9.10 9.18 -8.77
N ALA A 173 8.18 8.28 -9.14
CA ALA A 173 7.58 8.26 -10.46
C ALA A 173 6.81 9.55 -10.77
N SER A 174 6.07 10.11 -9.78
CA SER A 174 5.35 11.38 -9.92
C SER A 174 6.29 12.56 -10.14
N ILE A 175 7.45 12.60 -9.48
CA ILE A 175 8.47 13.63 -9.73
C ILE A 175 8.89 13.59 -11.21
N TRP A 176 9.27 12.43 -11.74
CA TRP A 176 9.65 12.32 -13.14
C TRP A 176 8.51 12.68 -14.10
N ASN A 177 7.30 12.17 -13.84
CA ASN A 177 6.15 12.42 -14.70
C ASN A 177 5.84 13.92 -14.85
N GLU A 178 5.85 14.65 -13.73
CA GLU A 178 5.55 16.09 -13.68
C GLU A 178 6.73 16.93 -14.16
N GLU A 179 7.93 16.69 -13.60
CA GLU A 179 9.10 17.50 -13.91
C GLU A 179 9.54 17.39 -15.37
N TYR A 180 9.38 16.21 -15.97
CA TYR A 180 9.80 15.96 -17.36
C TYR A 180 8.61 15.85 -18.32
N SER A 181 7.39 16.15 -17.85
CA SER A 181 6.16 16.21 -18.66
C SER A 181 5.98 14.93 -19.51
N THR A 182 6.19 13.76 -18.91
CA THR A 182 6.16 12.50 -19.65
C THR A 182 4.74 12.10 -20.08
N GLY A 183 3.72 12.63 -19.43
CA GLY A 183 2.30 12.44 -19.77
C GLY A 183 1.78 11.04 -19.56
N LEU A 184 2.43 10.26 -18.69
CA LEU A 184 1.96 8.92 -18.32
C LEU A 184 0.76 9.01 -17.37
N THR A 185 -0.19 8.09 -17.57
CA THR A 185 -1.35 7.92 -16.70
C THR A 185 -0.94 7.31 -15.34
N PRO A 186 -1.76 7.48 -14.29
CA PRO A 186 -1.52 6.82 -13.00
C PRO A 186 -1.31 5.31 -13.10
N ALA A 187 -2.06 4.62 -13.97
CA ALA A 187 -1.93 3.18 -14.16
C ALA A 187 -0.60 2.78 -14.81
N GLU A 188 -0.13 3.55 -15.81
CA GLU A 188 1.18 3.33 -16.43
C GLU A 188 2.32 3.57 -15.45
N LEU A 189 2.23 4.61 -14.60
CA LEU A 189 3.20 4.85 -13.54
C LEU A 189 3.23 3.71 -12.52
N ALA A 190 2.06 3.19 -12.13
CA ALA A 190 1.97 2.04 -11.23
C ALA A 190 2.66 0.80 -11.84
N GLY A 191 2.48 0.54 -13.14
CA GLY A 191 3.15 -0.54 -13.85
C GLY A 191 4.68 -0.40 -13.85
N ILE A 192 5.20 0.82 -14.06
CA ILE A 192 6.63 1.12 -13.98
C ILE A 192 7.15 0.86 -12.55
N CYS A 193 6.42 1.27 -11.52
CA CYS A 193 6.80 1.05 -10.13
C CYS A 193 6.83 -0.44 -9.77
N GLN A 194 5.82 -1.21 -10.17
CA GLN A 194 5.82 -2.66 -9.99
C GLN A 194 7.00 -3.34 -10.72
N TYR A 195 7.31 -2.93 -11.95
CA TYR A 195 8.48 -3.42 -12.66
C TYR A 195 9.77 -3.19 -11.86
N ALA A 196 9.93 -2.01 -11.30
CA ALA A 196 11.08 -1.68 -10.45
C ALA A 196 11.15 -2.56 -9.19
N GLU A 197 10.02 -2.76 -8.49
CA GLU A 197 9.96 -3.61 -7.29
C GLU A 197 10.27 -5.07 -7.62
N ASN A 198 9.73 -5.60 -8.72
CA ASN A 198 9.92 -7.00 -9.09
C ASN A 198 11.32 -7.28 -9.67
N THR A 199 11.85 -6.39 -10.51
CA THR A 199 13.07 -6.64 -11.31
C THR A 199 14.34 -6.12 -10.62
N TYR A 200 14.28 -4.95 -10.00
CA TYR A 200 15.45 -4.28 -9.41
C TYR A 200 15.54 -4.48 -7.89
N PHE A 201 14.42 -4.37 -7.20
CA PHE A 201 14.40 -4.58 -5.74
C PHE A 201 14.38 -6.07 -5.38
N GLY A 202 13.80 -6.91 -6.25
CA GLY A 202 13.78 -8.37 -6.09
C GLY A 202 12.62 -8.89 -5.23
N LYS A 203 11.54 -8.10 -5.07
CA LYS A 203 10.34 -8.51 -4.35
C LYS A 203 9.20 -8.77 -5.35
N PRO A 204 8.73 -10.02 -5.52
CA PRO A 204 7.63 -10.36 -6.41
C PRO A 204 6.30 -9.86 -5.82
N SER A 205 5.89 -8.65 -6.16
CA SER A 205 4.64 -8.04 -5.70
C SER A 205 3.57 -8.01 -6.79
N GLY A 206 2.29 -7.99 -6.36
CA GLY A 206 1.15 -7.63 -7.20
C GLY A 206 1.15 -6.13 -7.53
N LEU A 207 0.18 -5.70 -8.35
CA LEU A 207 0.10 -4.31 -8.81
C LEU A 207 -0.85 -3.44 -7.97
N LEU A 208 -1.69 -4.04 -7.11
CA LEU A 208 -2.76 -3.35 -6.39
C LEU A 208 -2.26 -2.19 -5.52
N ASP A 209 -1.09 -2.36 -4.90
CA ASP A 209 -0.49 -1.37 -4.01
C ASP A 209 -0.14 -0.08 -4.75
N GLN A 210 0.60 -0.22 -5.85
CA GLN A 210 1.02 0.90 -6.70
C GLN A 210 -0.18 1.56 -7.38
N LEU A 211 -1.15 0.77 -7.87
CA LEU A 211 -2.38 1.29 -8.46
C LEU A 211 -3.17 2.15 -7.46
N THR A 212 -3.33 1.66 -6.24
CA THR A 212 -4.09 2.39 -5.21
C THR A 212 -3.39 3.70 -4.83
N SER A 213 -2.06 3.67 -4.64
CA SER A 213 -1.27 4.86 -4.38
C SER A 213 -1.30 5.85 -5.55
N ALA A 214 -1.30 5.35 -6.80
CA ALA A 214 -1.34 6.16 -8.01
C ALA A 214 -2.68 6.88 -8.24
N VAL A 215 -3.79 6.15 -8.11
CA VAL A 215 -5.14 6.60 -8.51
C VAL A 215 -5.90 7.28 -7.37
N GLY A 216 -5.68 6.83 -6.13
CA GLY A 216 -6.42 7.31 -4.96
C GLY A 216 -7.87 6.81 -4.91
N GLY A 217 -8.60 7.21 -3.88
CA GLY A 217 -9.96 6.72 -3.63
C GLY A 217 -9.97 5.27 -3.18
N ILE A 218 -11.05 4.56 -3.49
CA ILE A 218 -11.11 3.10 -3.37
C ILE A 218 -10.99 2.52 -4.77
N ILE A 219 -10.08 1.57 -4.93
CA ILE A 219 -9.80 0.89 -6.20
C ILE A 219 -10.29 -0.55 -6.11
N PHE A 220 -11.18 -0.93 -7.00
CA PHE A 220 -11.44 -2.31 -7.35
C PHE A 220 -10.67 -2.62 -8.64
N ALA A 221 -9.88 -3.68 -8.62
CA ALA A 221 -9.07 -4.10 -9.75
C ALA A 221 -9.35 -5.57 -10.11
N ASP A 222 -9.57 -5.84 -11.41
CA ASP A 222 -9.67 -7.18 -11.99
C ASP A 222 -8.34 -7.53 -12.67
N PHE A 223 -7.64 -8.51 -12.14
CA PHE A 223 -6.34 -8.98 -12.61
C PHE A 223 -6.42 -10.20 -13.54
N ALA A 224 -7.57 -10.46 -14.19
CA ALA A 224 -7.68 -11.55 -15.16
C ALA A 224 -6.61 -11.47 -16.26
N ASP A 225 -6.26 -10.26 -16.72
CA ASP A 225 -4.97 -9.98 -17.40
C ASP A 225 -4.09 -9.14 -16.47
N PRO A 226 -3.07 -9.75 -15.83
CA PRO A 226 -2.20 -9.03 -14.89
C PRO A 226 -1.41 -7.87 -15.52
N ARG A 227 -1.25 -7.86 -16.85
CA ARG A 227 -0.52 -6.80 -17.57
C ARG A 227 -1.39 -5.58 -17.83
N ILE A 228 -2.71 -5.77 -17.93
CA ILE A 228 -3.68 -4.72 -18.20
C ILE A 228 -4.90 -4.93 -17.29
N PRO A 229 -4.77 -4.68 -15.98
CA PRO A 229 -5.88 -4.85 -15.05
C PRO A 229 -7.01 -3.88 -15.38
N LYS A 230 -8.25 -4.33 -15.25
CA LYS A 230 -9.40 -3.44 -15.33
C LYS A 230 -9.59 -2.76 -13.98
N ILE A 231 -9.62 -1.43 -13.97
CA ILE A 231 -9.66 -0.62 -12.76
C ILE A 231 -10.99 0.12 -12.69
N GLU A 232 -11.68 -0.05 -11.58
CA GLU A 232 -12.83 0.76 -11.20
C GLU A 232 -12.48 1.59 -9.98
N LYS A 233 -12.64 2.92 -10.09
CA LYS A 233 -12.47 3.81 -8.95
C LYS A 233 -13.83 4.08 -8.31
N LEU A 234 -13.94 3.78 -7.01
CA LEU A 234 -15.04 4.20 -6.19
C LEU A 234 -14.62 5.46 -5.41
N HIS A 235 -15.52 6.44 -5.35
CA HIS A 235 -15.26 7.62 -4.53
C HIS A 235 -15.24 7.26 -3.05
N ALA A 236 -14.22 7.73 -2.34
CA ALA A 236 -14.04 7.43 -0.93
C ALA A 236 -15.07 8.12 -0.02
N ASP A 237 -15.63 9.25 -0.49
CA ASP A 237 -16.55 10.08 0.28
C ASP A 237 -17.88 9.36 0.54
N GLY A 238 -18.24 9.26 1.82
CA GLY A 238 -19.51 8.70 2.26
C GLY A 238 -19.62 7.17 2.17
N LEU A 239 -18.52 6.45 1.88
CA LEU A 239 -18.52 4.97 1.89
C LEU A 239 -18.42 4.39 3.30
N LEU A 240 -17.71 5.05 4.20
CA LEU A 240 -17.79 4.74 5.62
C LEU A 240 -18.92 5.56 6.24
N PRO A 241 -19.79 4.95 7.06
CA PRO A 241 -20.82 5.69 7.79
C PRO A 241 -20.21 6.80 8.64
N GLU A 242 -20.97 7.89 8.84
CA GLU A 242 -20.56 8.93 9.77
C GLU A 242 -20.28 8.33 11.17
N GLY A 243 -19.17 8.73 11.76
CA GLY A 243 -18.72 8.16 13.05
C GLY A 243 -18.10 6.76 12.99
N MET A 244 -17.86 6.22 11.80
CA MET A 244 -17.07 5.00 11.62
C MET A 244 -15.63 5.35 11.26
N PHE A 245 -14.66 4.74 11.93
CA PHE A 245 -13.24 5.00 11.76
C PHE A 245 -12.51 3.74 11.29
N LEU A 246 -11.63 3.89 10.30
CA LEU A 246 -10.67 2.85 9.93
C LEU A 246 -9.46 2.96 10.86
N CYS A 247 -9.24 1.95 11.68
CA CYS A 247 -8.05 1.85 12.52
C CYS A 247 -7.11 0.78 11.98
N VAL A 248 -5.81 1.09 11.92
CA VAL A 248 -4.77 0.12 11.62
C VAL A 248 -3.89 -0.04 12.85
N THR A 249 -3.70 -1.27 13.30
CA THR A 249 -2.87 -1.60 14.46
C THR A 249 -1.54 -2.20 13.99
N ASP A 250 -0.43 -1.57 14.33
CA ASP A 250 0.91 -2.12 14.18
C ASP A 250 1.23 -3.03 15.38
N THR A 251 1.36 -4.33 15.09
CA THR A 251 1.64 -5.34 16.12
C THR A 251 3.13 -5.43 16.48
N ARG A 252 3.95 -4.55 15.93
CA ARG A 252 5.42 -4.51 16.11
C ARG A 252 6.14 -5.79 15.66
N GLY A 253 5.46 -6.65 14.88
CA GLY A 253 6.06 -7.83 14.28
C GLY A 253 6.97 -7.45 13.09
N SER A 254 8.05 -8.23 12.88
CA SER A 254 8.98 -8.03 11.75
C SER A 254 8.68 -9.01 10.62
N HIS A 255 8.78 -8.53 9.39
CA HIS A 255 8.68 -9.36 8.16
C HIS A 255 10.04 -9.89 7.68
N SER A 256 11.16 -9.53 8.32
CA SER A 256 12.51 -9.73 7.80
C SER A 256 12.90 -11.18 7.52
N GLU A 257 12.27 -12.15 8.21
CA GLU A 257 12.57 -13.58 8.07
C GLU A 257 11.40 -14.37 7.46
N LEU A 258 10.35 -13.69 6.97
CA LEU A 258 9.10 -14.32 6.53
C LEU A 258 8.95 -14.39 5.00
N THR A 259 9.98 -14.04 4.24
CA THR A 259 9.93 -14.02 2.76
C THR A 259 9.56 -15.39 2.18
N SER A 260 10.03 -16.48 2.79
CA SER A 260 9.69 -17.84 2.37
C SER A 260 8.20 -18.17 2.56
N GLU A 261 7.58 -17.68 3.64
CA GLU A 261 6.16 -17.90 3.91
C GLU A 261 5.27 -17.14 2.91
N PHE A 262 5.65 -15.91 2.54
CA PHE A 262 4.97 -15.15 1.49
C PHE A 262 5.09 -15.84 0.13
N ALA A 263 6.30 -16.29 -0.23
CA ALA A 263 6.54 -17.00 -1.48
C ALA A 263 5.74 -18.32 -1.55
N ALA A 264 5.63 -19.03 -0.43
CA ALA A 264 4.89 -20.29 -0.35
C ALA A 264 3.38 -20.11 -0.65
N ILE A 265 2.76 -18.98 -0.30
CA ILE A 265 1.34 -18.76 -0.64
C ILE A 265 1.15 -18.80 -2.16
N ARG A 266 1.95 -18.02 -2.87
CA ARG A 266 1.87 -17.94 -4.32
C ARG A 266 2.22 -19.28 -4.98
N GLN A 267 3.33 -19.90 -4.57
CA GLN A 267 3.81 -21.16 -5.13
C GLN A 267 2.81 -22.32 -4.95
N GLU A 268 2.18 -22.43 -3.78
CA GLU A 268 1.19 -23.45 -3.50
C GLU A 268 -0.11 -23.26 -4.33
N MET A 269 -0.54 -22.00 -4.53
CA MET A 269 -1.67 -21.72 -5.41
C MET A 269 -1.34 -22.05 -6.88
N GLU A 270 -0.14 -21.69 -7.35
CA GLU A 270 0.35 -22.02 -8.69
C GLU A 270 0.50 -23.53 -8.89
N GLN A 271 0.94 -24.27 -7.86
CA GLN A 271 1.02 -25.74 -7.88
C GLN A 271 -0.36 -26.38 -8.11
N VAL A 272 -1.40 -25.88 -7.44
CA VAL A 272 -2.77 -26.37 -7.66
C VAL A 272 -3.24 -26.02 -9.09
N ALA A 273 -3.00 -24.80 -9.58
CA ALA A 273 -3.36 -24.40 -10.94
C ALA A 273 -2.66 -25.29 -12.00
N ALA A 274 -1.40 -25.63 -11.78
CA ALA A 274 -0.62 -26.50 -12.67
C ALA A 274 -1.23 -27.91 -12.84
N CYS A 275 -1.96 -28.44 -11.85
CA CYS A 275 -2.70 -29.70 -11.98
C CYS A 275 -3.81 -29.64 -13.06
N PHE A 276 -4.23 -28.44 -13.44
CA PHE A 276 -5.19 -28.20 -14.51
C PHE A 276 -4.51 -27.70 -15.80
N GLY A 277 -3.17 -27.72 -15.89
CA GLY A 277 -2.41 -27.15 -16.99
C GLY A 277 -2.53 -25.64 -17.12
N LYS A 278 -2.78 -24.94 -16.00
CA LYS A 278 -2.95 -23.49 -15.95
C LYS A 278 -1.84 -22.86 -15.11
N PRO A 279 -1.37 -21.65 -15.46
CA PRO A 279 -0.39 -20.93 -14.66
C PRO A 279 -0.97 -20.29 -13.39
N LEU A 280 -2.27 -19.93 -13.40
CA LEU A 280 -2.93 -19.20 -12.32
C LEU A 280 -4.31 -19.78 -12.01
N LEU A 281 -4.74 -19.70 -10.76
CA LEU A 281 -6.05 -20.18 -10.31
C LEU A 281 -7.23 -19.45 -11.01
N GLY A 282 -7.08 -18.18 -11.38
CA GLY A 282 -8.08 -17.42 -12.13
C GLY A 282 -8.42 -18.00 -13.52
N GLN A 283 -7.59 -18.93 -14.02
CA GLN A 283 -7.84 -19.63 -15.28
C GLN A 283 -8.40 -21.06 -15.08
N VAL A 284 -8.61 -21.45 -13.83
CA VAL A 284 -9.15 -22.77 -13.45
C VAL A 284 -10.66 -22.63 -13.21
N GLU A 285 -11.44 -23.51 -13.81
CA GLU A 285 -12.90 -23.59 -13.55
C GLU A 285 -13.15 -24.07 -12.12
N GLU A 286 -13.91 -23.29 -11.35
CA GLU A 286 -14.14 -23.57 -9.92
C GLU A 286 -14.79 -24.94 -9.69
N ASN A 287 -15.79 -25.32 -10.50
CA ASN A 287 -16.43 -26.62 -10.38
C ASN A 287 -15.43 -27.78 -10.64
N ALA A 288 -14.52 -27.62 -11.61
CA ALA A 288 -13.50 -28.62 -11.89
C ALA A 288 -12.51 -28.76 -10.70
N PHE A 289 -12.16 -27.63 -10.05
CA PHE A 289 -11.35 -27.64 -8.84
C PHE A 289 -12.04 -28.44 -7.72
N TRP A 290 -13.32 -28.17 -7.42
CA TRP A 290 -14.04 -28.87 -6.36
C TRP A 290 -14.18 -30.39 -6.62
N MET A 291 -14.39 -30.79 -7.87
CA MET A 291 -14.44 -32.21 -8.25
C MET A 291 -13.08 -32.92 -8.11
N ALA A 292 -11.98 -32.19 -8.26
CA ALA A 292 -10.63 -32.73 -8.21
C ALA A 292 -10.02 -32.81 -6.78
N LEU A 293 -10.73 -32.36 -5.75
CA LEU A 293 -10.20 -32.27 -4.37
C LEU A 293 -9.46 -33.54 -3.88
N PRO A 294 -9.98 -34.77 -4.08
CA PRO A 294 -9.25 -35.98 -3.62
C PRO A 294 -7.87 -36.13 -4.27
N VAL A 295 -7.78 -35.80 -5.55
CA VAL A 295 -6.51 -35.86 -6.32
C VAL A 295 -5.59 -34.72 -5.90
N LEU A 296 -6.10 -33.50 -5.77
CA LEU A 296 -5.32 -32.34 -5.37
C LEU A 296 -4.70 -32.48 -3.98
N ARG A 297 -5.44 -33.04 -3.02
CA ARG A 297 -4.91 -33.36 -1.69
C ARG A 297 -3.71 -34.32 -1.76
N SER A 298 -3.79 -35.30 -2.66
CA SER A 298 -2.72 -36.29 -2.82
C SER A 298 -1.47 -35.71 -3.50
N CYS A 299 -1.62 -34.83 -4.50
CA CYS A 299 -0.49 -34.28 -5.25
C CYS A 299 0.06 -32.97 -4.70
N CYS A 300 -0.78 -32.09 -4.14
CA CYS A 300 -0.36 -30.77 -3.68
C CYS A 300 -0.28 -30.64 -2.16
N GLY A 301 -0.97 -31.51 -1.42
CA GLY A 301 -1.10 -31.44 0.03
C GLY A 301 -2.22 -30.50 0.49
N ASP A 302 -2.62 -30.67 1.76
CA ASP A 302 -3.81 -30.00 2.31
C ASP A 302 -3.67 -28.47 2.34
N ARG A 303 -2.49 -27.91 2.68
CA ARG A 303 -2.30 -26.47 2.77
C ARG A 303 -2.44 -25.77 1.41
N ALA A 304 -1.89 -26.35 0.36
CA ALA A 304 -2.02 -25.81 -1.00
C ALA A 304 -3.49 -25.80 -1.45
N VAL A 305 -4.23 -26.87 -1.15
CA VAL A 305 -5.67 -26.97 -1.43
C VAL A 305 -6.46 -25.95 -0.63
N LEU A 306 -6.18 -25.74 0.66
CA LEU A 306 -6.83 -24.73 1.49
C LEU A 306 -6.58 -23.31 0.95
N ARG A 307 -5.36 -23.02 0.50
CA ARG A 307 -5.02 -21.74 -0.13
C ARG A 307 -5.74 -21.53 -1.46
N ALA A 308 -5.96 -22.58 -2.24
CA ALA A 308 -6.79 -22.50 -3.45
C ALA A 308 -8.28 -22.29 -3.12
N ILE A 309 -8.82 -22.93 -2.09
CA ILE A 309 -10.19 -22.66 -1.59
C ILE A 309 -10.29 -21.18 -1.15
N HIS A 310 -9.30 -20.69 -0.40
CA HIS A 310 -9.25 -19.28 -0.03
C HIS A 310 -9.33 -18.38 -1.26
N TYR A 311 -8.58 -18.67 -2.32
CA TYR A 311 -8.60 -17.89 -3.56
C TYR A 311 -10.03 -17.77 -4.14
N PHE A 312 -10.72 -18.88 -4.35
CA PHE A 312 -12.06 -18.86 -4.96
C PHE A 312 -13.06 -18.12 -4.07
N GLU A 313 -13.09 -18.41 -2.77
CA GLU A 313 -14.00 -17.75 -1.84
C GLU A 313 -13.67 -16.26 -1.67
N GLU A 314 -12.40 -15.87 -1.56
CA GLU A 314 -11.99 -14.47 -1.38
C GLU A 314 -12.26 -13.67 -2.65
N ASN A 315 -12.08 -14.27 -3.82
CA ASN A 315 -12.39 -13.65 -5.10
C ASN A 315 -13.88 -13.28 -5.21
N ALA A 316 -14.77 -14.24 -4.91
CA ALA A 316 -16.21 -13.99 -4.86
C ALA A 316 -16.59 -12.96 -3.76
N ARG A 317 -15.96 -13.02 -2.60
CA ARG A 317 -16.17 -12.09 -1.47
C ARG A 317 -15.75 -10.68 -1.83
N THR A 318 -14.64 -10.51 -2.54
CA THR A 318 -14.13 -9.19 -2.96
C THR A 318 -15.11 -8.51 -3.93
N LEU A 319 -15.70 -9.27 -4.84
CA LEU A 319 -16.75 -8.77 -5.71
C LEU A 319 -17.99 -8.32 -4.90
N ALA A 320 -18.43 -9.13 -3.95
CA ALA A 320 -19.55 -8.78 -3.06
C ALA A 320 -19.23 -7.56 -2.16
N GLN A 321 -17.98 -7.39 -1.71
CA GLN A 321 -17.54 -6.21 -0.98
C GLN A 321 -17.62 -4.94 -1.83
N ARG A 322 -17.17 -4.99 -3.09
CA ARG A 322 -17.34 -3.88 -4.04
C ARG A 322 -18.83 -3.50 -4.19
N ASP A 323 -19.68 -4.49 -4.44
CA ASP A 323 -21.11 -4.26 -4.66
C ASP A 323 -21.79 -3.69 -3.41
N ALA A 324 -21.43 -4.16 -2.20
CA ALA A 324 -21.90 -3.60 -0.94
C ALA A 324 -21.48 -2.14 -0.73
N LEU A 325 -20.25 -1.77 -1.15
CA LEU A 325 -19.79 -0.37 -1.10
C LEU A 325 -20.55 0.50 -2.10
N TYR A 326 -20.77 0.05 -3.34
CA TYR A 326 -21.58 0.77 -4.30
C TYR A 326 -23.00 1.01 -3.81
N ALA A 327 -23.59 0.01 -3.19
CA ALA A 327 -24.93 0.09 -2.61
C ALA A 327 -24.98 0.83 -1.26
N LYS A 328 -23.84 1.30 -0.74
CA LYS A 328 -23.70 1.94 0.59
C LYS A 328 -24.23 1.07 1.74
N GLN A 329 -24.11 -0.25 1.59
CA GLN A 329 -24.55 -1.24 2.57
C GLN A 329 -23.42 -1.63 3.52
N PHE A 330 -22.97 -0.70 4.36
CA PHE A 330 -21.86 -0.94 5.27
C PHE A 330 -22.01 -2.18 6.16
N PRO A 331 -23.20 -2.53 6.73
CA PRO A 331 -23.35 -3.77 7.51
C PRO A 331 -23.02 -5.04 6.71
N VAL A 332 -23.37 -5.09 5.42
CA VAL A 332 -23.03 -6.19 4.51
C VAL A 332 -21.51 -6.22 4.29
N PHE A 333 -20.92 -5.07 3.96
CA PHE A 333 -19.48 -4.94 3.79
C PHE A 333 -18.71 -5.38 5.05
N ALA A 334 -19.11 -4.90 6.24
CA ALA A 334 -18.51 -5.27 7.51
C ALA A 334 -18.60 -6.77 7.82
N GLY A 335 -19.71 -7.40 7.44
CA GLY A 335 -19.86 -8.87 7.50
C GLY A 335 -18.85 -9.59 6.62
N LEU A 336 -18.69 -9.14 5.36
CA LEU A 336 -17.73 -9.69 4.41
C LEU A 336 -16.27 -9.48 4.85
N VAL A 337 -15.95 -8.34 5.48
CA VAL A 337 -14.62 -8.08 6.06
C VAL A 337 -14.29 -9.12 7.15
N LYS A 338 -15.23 -9.43 8.04
CA LYS A 338 -15.04 -10.46 9.08
C LYS A 338 -14.87 -11.86 8.49
N GLN A 339 -15.64 -12.21 7.45
CA GLN A 339 -15.49 -13.49 6.73
C GLN A 339 -14.12 -13.58 6.06
N SER A 340 -13.63 -12.50 5.44
CA SER A 340 -12.27 -12.44 4.85
C SER A 340 -11.20 -12.68 5.94
N GLY A 341 -11.34 -12.06 7.11
CA GLY A 341 -10.43 -12.29 8.23
C GLY A 341 -10.44 -13.74 8.72
N GLN A 342 -11.60 -14.39 8.76
CA GLN A 342 -11.72 -15.81 9.10
C GLN A 342 -11.08 -16.71 8.02
N ALA A 343 -11.28 -16.41 6.74
CA ALA A 343 -10.67 -17.15 5.63
C ALA A 343 -9.15 -16.99 5.64
N SER A 344 -8.61 -15.80 5.93
CA SER A 344 -7.17 -15.59 6.11
C SER A 344 -6.61 -16.47 7.23
N PHE A 345 -7.33 -16.61 8.35
CA PHE A 345 -6.90 -17.44 9.47
C PHE A 345 -6.98 -18.94 9.16
N ALA A 346 -8.12 -19.40 8.63
CA ALA A 346 -8.44 -20.82 8.51
C ALA A 346 -7.91 -21.45 7.21
N LEU A 347 -7.97 -20.71 6.09
CA LEU A 347 -7.72 -21.24 4.75
C LEU A 347 -6.36 -20.77 4.20
N CYS A 348 -6.12 -19.47 4.12
CA CYS A 348 -4.86 -18.90 3.65
C CYS A 348 -3.72 -19.18 4.64
N GLN A 349 -4.04 -19.24 5.93
CA GLN A 349 -3.11 -19.47 7.04
C GLN A 349 -1.94 -18.48 7.05
N ASN A 350 -2.26 -17.21 6.82
CA ASN A 350 -1.29 -16.13 6.78
C ASN A 350 -1.42 -15.13 7.96
N VAL A 351 -2.14 -15.50 9.02
CA VAL A 351 -2.26 -14.67 10.24
C VAL A 351 -1.14 -14.95 11.23
N TYR A 352 -0.53 -16.14 11.18
CA TYR A 352 0.55 -16.57 12.07
C TYR A 352 1.55 -17.44 11.29
N CYS A 353 2.80 -17.47 11.78
CA CYS A 353 3.84 -18.35 11.27
C CYS A 353 3.98 -19.56 12.20
N THR A 354 3.93 -20.78 11.65
CA THR A 354 4.09 -22.01 12.43
C THR A 354 5.53 -22.25 12.90
N ALA A 355 6.50 -21.63 12.23
CA ALA A 355 7.91 -21.67 12.62
C ALA A 355 8.21 -20.80 13.87
N ASP A 356 7.40 -19.78 14.12
CA ASP A 356 7.54 -18.89 15.27
C ASP A 356 6.22 -18.81 16.07
N VAL A 357 6.07 -19.76 16.99
CA VAL A 357 4.88 -19.85 17.85
C VAL A 357 4.84 -18.81 18.97
N ARG A 358 5.94 -18.08 19.22
CA ARG A 358 6.02 -17.08 20.28
C ARG A 358 5.59 -15.69 19.84
N HIS A 359 5.72 -15.35 18.57
CA HIS A 359 5.44 -14.02 18.03
C HIS A 359 4.22 -14.04 17.11
N GLN A 360 3.03 -14.07 17.70
CA GLN A 360 1.75 -14.10 16.98
C GLN A 360 0.93 -12.83 17.25
N GLY A 361 1.55 -11.67 17.06
CA GLY A 361 0.96 -10.35 17.35
C GLY A 361 -0.35 -10.11 16.60
N LEU A 362 -0.45 -10.53 15.32
CA LEU A 362 -1.69 -10.39 14.54
C LEU A 362 -2.86 -11.14 15.19
N SER A 363 -2.65 -12.39 15.63
CA SER A 363 -3.68 -13.20 16.30
C SER A 363 -4.17 -12.54 17.59
N ILE A 364 -3.24 -11.97 18.40
CA ILE A 364 -3.57 -11.25 19.63
C ILE A 364 -4.38 -9.98 19.31
N ALA A 365 -3.96 -9.20 18.30
CA ALA A 365 -4.66 -7.98 17.91
C ALA A 365 -6.07 -8.25 17.37
N LEU A 366 -6.24 -9.33 16.58
CA LEU A 366 -7.55 -9.78 16.10
C LEU A 366 -8.46 -10.23 17.24
N ALA A 367 -7.95 -11.02 18.19
CA ALA A 367 -8.71 -11.46 19.36
C ALA A 367 -9.15 -10.28 20.25
N LEU A 368 -8.26 -9.29 20.43
CA LEU A 368 -8.58 -8.07 21.17
C LEU A 368 -9.63 -7.24 20.44
N SER A 369 -9.50 -7.08 19.13
CA SER A 369 -10.49 -6.39 18.28
C SER A 369 -11.85 -7.07 18.36
N GLN A 370 -11.89 -8.39 18.26
CA GLN A 370 -13.12 -9.18 18.42
C GLN A 370 -13.76 -8.91 19.79
N ARG A 371 -13.00 -8.99 20.87
CA ARG A 371 -13.50 -8.77 22.24
C ARG A 371 -14.14 -7.39 22.42
N ILE A 372 -13.59 -6.36 21.76
CA ILE A 372 -14.07 -4.98 21.91
C ILE A 372 -15.25 -4.68 20.98
N LEU A 373 -15.19 -5.19 19.75
CA LEU A 373 -16.11 -4.83 18.67
C LEU A 373 -17.25 -5.85 18.47
N GLN A 374 -17.20 -7.02 19.11
CA GLN A 374 -18.26 -8.03 18.99
C GLN A 374 -19.59 -7.47 19.50
N GLY A 375 -20.66 -7.68 18.73
CA GLY A 375 -22.00 -7.14 19.02
C GLY A 375 -22.20 -5.68 18.61
N SER A 376 -21.17 -5.05 18.00
CA SER A 376 -21.28 -3.75 17.35
C SER A 376 -21.32 -3.89 15.82
N GLU A 377 -21.51 -2.76 15.13
CA GLU A 377 -21.40 -2.63 13.67
C GLU A 377 -19.94 -2.68 13.15
N GLY A 378 -18.97 -2.83 14.04
CA GLY A 378 -17.54 -2.90 13.70
C GLY A 378 -17.15 -4.18 13.00
N ALA A 379 -15.99 -4.13 12.35
CA ALA A 379 -15.37 -5.27 11.68
C ALA A 379 -13.85 -5.24 11.86
N TRP A 380 -13.19 -6.37 11.67
CA TRP A 380 -11.75 -6.49 11.81
C TRP A 380 -11.23 -7.62 10.93
N ARG A 381 -10.00 -7.47 10.43
CA ARG A 381 -9.25 -8.49 9.70
C ARG A 381 -7.74 -8.17 9.72
N MET A 382 -6.95 -9.11 9.31
CA MET A 382 -5.55 -8.92 9.00
C MET A 382 -5.39 -7.95 7.81
N GLN A 383 -4.31 -7.19 7.76
CA GLN A 383 -4.00 -6.18 6.76
C GLN A 383 -2.77 -6.60 5.93
N GLY A 384 -2.88 -6.57 4.61
CA GLY A 384 -1.78 -6.86 3.68
C GLY A 384 -1.41 -8.34 3.62
N GLY A 385 -0.13 -8.68 3.46
CA GLY A 385 0.33 -10.05 3.23
C GLY A 385 0.23 -11.01 4.42
N GLY A 386 0.14 -10.51 5.64
CA GLY A 386 0.01 -11.33 6.84
C GLY A 386 1.33 -11.74 7.50
N PHE A 387 1.30 -12.82 8.26
CA PHE A 387 2.35 -13.41 9.11
C PHE A 387 2.89 -12.49 10.21
N ALA A 388 3.04 -11.21 9.94
CA ALA A 388 3.43 -10.14 10.86
C ALA A 388 2.83 -8.79 10.41
N GLY A 389 3.19 -7.68 11.05
CA GLY A 389 2.78 -6.34 10.66
C GLY A 389 1.48 -5.87 11.28
N THR A 390 0.41 -5.72 10.50
CA THR A 390 -0.78 -4.99 10.95
C THR A 390 -2.09 -5.73 10.77
N ILE A 391 -3.08 -5.32 11.57
CA ILE A 391 -4.49 -5.58 11.34
C ILE A 391 -5.22 -4.28 11.02
N GLN A 392 -6.38 -4.39 10.39
CA GLN A 392 -7.33 -3.29 10.26
C GLN A 392 -8.60 -3.58 11.03
N ALA A 393 -9.22 -2.51 11.53
CA ALA A 393 -10.52 -2.57 12.20
C ALA A 393 -11.37 -1.36 11.81
N TYR A 394 -12.65 -1.60 11.58
CA TYR A 394 -13.67 -0.56 11.42
C TYR A 394 -14.32 -0.34 12.78
N VAL A 395 -14.05 0.79 13.39
CA VAL A 395 -14.37 1.06 14.80
C VAL A 395 -15.43 2.16 14.89
N PRO A 396 -16.61 1.89 15.47
CA PRO A 396 -17.58 2.92 15.77
C PRO A 396 -17.03 3.97 16.73
N GLY A 397 -17.34 5.25 16.50
CA GLY A 397 -16.79 6.37 17.29
C GLY A 397 -17.00 6.23 18.80
N ARG A 398 -18.18 5.69 19.24
CA ARG A 398 -18.44 5.40 20.65
C ARG A 398 -17.48 4.38 21.28
N LEU A 399 -16.77 3.58 20.46
CA LEU A 399 -15.80 2.59 20.92
C LEU A 399 -14.35 2.99 20.63
N LEU A 400 -14.12 4.11 19.92
CA LEU A 400 -12.81 4.49 19.40
C LEU A 400 -11.76 4.67 20.51
N GLU A 401 -12.08 5.44 21.54
CA GLU A 401 -11.17 5.69 22.67
C GLU A 401 -10.82 4.38 23.41
N ARG A 402 -11.85 3.56 23.69
CA ARG A 402 -11.66 2.26 24.34
C ARG A 402 -10.80 1.33 23.49
N TYR A 403 -11.05 1.29 22.16
CA TYR A 403 -10.30 0.47 21.23
C TYR A 403 -8.84 0.93 21.17
N HIS A 404 -8.61 2.22 20.95
CA HIS A 404 -7.29 2.82 20.85
C HIS A 404 -6.46 2.55 22.12
N THR A 405 -7.03 2.84 23.30
CA THR A 405 -6.37 2.60 24.58
C THR A 405 -6.01 1.14 24.79
N ALA A 406 -6.93 0.21 24.50
CA ALA A 406 -6.69 -1.22 24.69
C ALA A 406 -5.60 -1.75 23.74
N ILE A 407 -5.57 -1.29 22.50
CA ILE A 407 -4.52 -1.65 21.52
C ILE A 407 -3.16 -1.13 22.00
N GLU A 408 -3.06 0.14 22.39
CA GLU A 408 -1.79 0.73 22.82
C GLU A 408 -1.28 0.17 24.15
N GLN A 409 -2.14 -0.29 25.03
CA GLN A 409 -1.74 -1.01 26.24
C GLN A 409 -1.02 -2.33 25.94
N VAL A 410 -1.36 -3.00 24.83
CA VAL A 410 -0.77 -4.29 24.45
C VAL A 410 0.44 -4.11 23.54
N PHE A 411 0.36 -3.22 22.54
CA PHE A 411 1.38 -3.09 21.48
C PHE A 411 2.25 -1.84 21.62
N GLY A 412 2.01 -1.03 22.66
CA GLY A 412 2.76 0.19 22.95
C GLY A 412 2.14 1.43 22.32
N GLN A 413 2.54 2.59 22.86
CA GLN A 413 2.06 3.89 22.41
C GLN A 413 2.35 4.10 20.92
N GLY A 414 1.41 4.68 20.17
CA GLY A 414 1.50 4.92 18.75
C GLY A 414 1.39 3.65 17.90
N SER A 415 0.83 2.55 18.42
CA SER A 415 0.55 1.34 17.65
C SER A 415 -0.82 1.34 16.96
N CYS A 416 -1.73 2.22 17.38
CA CYS A 416 -3.07 2.34 16.79
C CYS A 416 -3.18 3.62 15.96
N TYR A 417 -3.35 3.48 14.65
CA TYR A 417 -3.49 4.60 13.70
C TYR A 417 -4.96 4.73 13.31
N VAL A 418 -5.54 5.90 13.55
CA VAL A 418 -6.87 6.24 13.05
C VAL A 418 -6.71 6.91 11.70
N LEU A 419 -7.18 6.25 10.65
CA LEU A 419 -6.99 6.66 9.27
C LEU A 419 -8.28 7.24 8.67
N ARG A 420 -8.09 8.12 7.69
CA ARG A 420 -9.15 8.52 6.76
C ARG A 420 -8.81 8.01 5.38
N LEU A 421 -9.82 7.74 4.58
CA LEU A 421 -9.67 7.46 3.17
C LEU A 421 -9.30 8.75 2.45
N ARG A 422 -8.47 8.66 1.41
CA ARG A 422 -7.98 9.78 0.64
C ARG A 422 -8.40 9.65 -0.81
N GLU A 423 -9.08 10.66 -1.34
CA GLU A 423 -9.61 10.64 -2.70
C GLU A 423 -8.51 10.79 -3.77
N GLN A 424 -7.46 11.58 -3.48
CA GLN A 424 -6.36 11.82 -4.40
C GLN A 424 -5.26 10.76 -4.25
N GLY A 425 -4.78 10.26 -5.38
CA GLY A 425 -3.57 9.44 -5.45
C GLY A 425 -2.29 10.27 -5.30
N ALA A 426 -1.22 9.76 -5.87
CA ALA A 426 0.04 10.48 -5.93
C ALA A 426 -0.10 11.75 -6.77
N VAL A 427 0.27 12.90 -6.19
CA VAL A 427 -0.03 14.20 -6.79
C VAL A 427 1.06 15.22 -6.45
N ARG A 428 1.29 16.15 -7.38
CA ARG A 428 1.98 17.41 -7.08
C ARG A 428 1.02 18.29 -6.27
N VAL A 429 1.45 18.69 -5.08
CA VAL A 429 0.64 19.51 -4.16
C VAL A 429 0.88 21.00 -4.43
N ILE A 430 2.14 21.33 -4.71
CA ILE A 430 2.62 22.70 -4.90
C ILE A 430 3.61 22.74 -6.06
#